data_3abdbe77a4e9e1e9db07322d4394807e
#
_entry.id   3abdbe77a4e9e1e9db07322d4394807e
#
_cell.length_a   1.000
_cell.length_b   1.000
_cell.length_c   1.000
_cell.angle_alpha   90.00
_cell.angle_beta   90.00
_cell.angle_gamma   90.00
#
_symmetry.space_group_name_H-M   'P 1'
#
loop_
_entity.id
_entity.type
_entity.pdbx_description
1 polymer ?
#
loop_
_entity_poly.entity_id
_entity_poly.type
_entity_poly.pdbx_seq_one_letter_code
_entity_poly.pdbx_strand_id
1 'polypeptide(L)'
;MRIVILGAGILGLATAVELASHRSEQHLDINVVDPAPMSGATYHAGGMLAPTAEMIYQQDSLFPLMQTSAQWYPELIKTVTEHTSLPIGYRDDGTLVVAADRADAQHLRDVMHYQHAYGMNVERLPLSKARQIEPALHPHLAGVASIPGDHQIAPRIFAAALYDAAINLGVAFHSLTATHLRISESDKGGTPVQVHTTGSTFPADQVVVANGLGASTLSGWHPCATQESSPLKLRPVYGDIVRLRVPSYLQPFTRKVIRGFVEGRPIYIIPRDDGTIALGATTREDSRPAPHLGSVHDLLRDAVRIAPGLEDCDFIEATAGARPGTPDDLPYLGRVNDHVVMSTGYFRHGILLAALGARVSRELVLGQPLSADIRACCPLRHLVNG
;
A
#
# COMPACT_ATOMS: atom_id res chain seq x y z
N MET A 1 -4.28 -28.48 2.12
CA MET A 1 -5.30 -27.42 1.98
C MET A 1 -5.00 -26.61 0.71
N ARG A 2 -6.01 -26.43 -0.15
CA ARG A 2 -5.91 -25.65 -1.39
C ARG A 2 -6.33 -24.23 -1.11
N ILE A 3 -5.47 -23.27 -1.46
CA ILE A 3 -5.70 -21.84 -1.24
C ILE A 3 -5.63 -21.14 -2.58
N VAL A 4 -6.63 -20.31 -2.89
CA VAL A 4 -6.61 -19.44 -4.08
C VAL A 4 -6.61 -17.99 -3.61
N ILE A 5 -5.60 -17.25 -4.05
CA ILE A 5 -5.44 -15.82 -3.78
C ILE A 5 -5.81 -15.06 -5.08
N LEU A 6 -6.78 -14.18 -4.98
CA LEU A 6 -7.21 -13.34 -6.09
C LEU A 6 -6.50 -11.99 -6.01
N GLY A 7 -5.67 -11.71 -7.00
CA GLY A 7 -4.86 -10.51 -7.09
C GLY A 7 -3.40 -10.73 -6.72
N ALA A 8 -2.50 -10.26 -7.58
CA ALA A 8 -1.04 -10.26 -7.43
C ALA A 8 -0.49 -8.83 -7.30
N GLY A 9 -1.21 -7.97 -6.59
CA GLY A 9 -0.71 -6.72 -6.03
C GLY A 9 0.05 -6.97 -4.73
N ILE A 10 0.48 -5.89 -4.06
CA ILE A 10 1.31 -5.98 -2.85
C ILE A 10 0.66 -6.86 -1.75
N LEU A 11 -0.65 -6.76 -1.55
CA LEU A 11 -1.36 -7.53 -0.52
C LEU A 11 -1.41 -9.03 -0.86
N GLY A 12 -1.78 -9.38 -2.09
CA GLY A 12 -1.85 -10.77 -2.53
C GLY A 12 -0.48 -11.45 -2.56
N LEU A 13 0.54 -10.75 -3.04
CA LEU A 13 1.91 -11.25 -3.07
C LEU A 13 2.50 -11.46 -1.67
N ALA A 14 2.33 -10.46 -0.79
CA ALA A 14 2.78 -10.60 0.61
C ALA A 14 2.02 -11.72 1.33
N THR A 15 0.71 -11.88 1.11
CA THR A 15 -0.08 -13.00 1.65
C THR A 15 0.39 -14.35 1.12
N ALA A 16 0.74 -14.44 -0.17
CA ALA A 16 1.26 -15.66 -0.76
C ALA A 16 2.60 -16.07 -0.13
N VAL A 17 3.51 -15.11 0.07
CA VAL A 17 4.80 -15.35 0.75
C VAL A 17 4.58 -15.76 2.21
N GLU A 18 3.75 -15.05 2.96
CA GLU A 18 3.42 -15.38 4.36
C GLU A 18 2.85 -16.80 4.51
N LEU A 19 1.90 -17.19 3.67
CA LEU A 19 1.34 -18.53 3.68
C LEU A 19 2.37 -19.61 3.28
N ALA A 20 3.15 -19.33 2.23
CA ALA A 20 4.08 -20.30 1.68
C ALA A 20 5.31 -20.53 2.58
N SER A 21 5.78 -19.51 3.30
CA SER A 21 6.89 -19.63 4.27
C SER A 21 6.49 -20.43 5.52
N HIS A 22 5.19 -20.55 5.83
CA HIS A 22 4.69 -21.33 6.97
C HIS A 22 4.17 -22.73 6.60
N ARG A 23 4.56 -23.28 5.44
CA ARG A 23 4.16 -24.62 4.96
C ARG A 23 4.62 -25.78 5.83
N SER A 24 5.63 -25.59 6.67
CA SER A 24 6.17 -26.66 7.53
C SER A 24 5.15 -27.31 8.46
N GLU A 25 4.04 -26.65 8.76
CA GLU A 25 2.99 -27.13 9.65
C GLU A 25 1.86 -27.85 8.91
N GLN A 26 1.63 -27.57 7.61
CA GLN A 26 0.57 -28.15 6.78
C GLN A 26 0.96 -28.13 5.30
N HIS A 27 0.55 -29.16 4.54
CA HIS A 27 0.70 -29.14 3.08
C HIS A 27 -0.27 -28.11 2.48
N LEU A 28 0.26 -26.94 2.04
CA LEU A 28 -0.52 -25.88 1.41
C LEU A 28 -0.25 -25.88 -0.11
N ASP A 29 -1.32 -26.00 -0.90
CA ASP A 29 -1.32 -25.78 -2.35
C ASP A 29 -1.86 -24.38 -2.62
N ILE A 30 -0.97 -23.44 -3.00
CA ILE A 30 -1.26 -22.01 -3.12
C ILE A 30 -1.22 -21.60 -4.58
N ASN A 31 -2.34 -21.09 -5.07
CA ASN A 31 -2.54 -20.59 -6.41
C ASN A 31 -2.91 -19.10 -6.37
N VAL A 32 -2.20 -18.25 -7.11
CA VAL A 32 -2.49 -16.83 -7.26
C VAL A 32 -3.08 -16.58 -8.65
N VAL A 33 -4.22 -15.92 -8.71
CA VAL A 33 -4.95 -15.63 -9.94
C VAL A 33 -4.99 -14.11 -10.15
N ASP A 34 -4.34 -13.61 -11.21
CA ASP A 34 -4.33 -12.19 -11.57
C ASP A 34 -4.03 -12.05 -13.07
N PRO A 35 -4.83 -11.31 -13.87
CA PRO A 35 -4.61 -11.16 -15.30
C PRO A 35 -3.33 -10.39 -15.64
N ALA A 36 -2.87 -9.51 -14.74
CA ALA A 36 -1.71 -8.64 -14.94
C ALA A 36 -1.01 -8.37 -13.60
N PRO A 37 -0.21 -9.31 -13.09
CA PRO A 37 0.48 -9.18 -11.81
C PRO A 37 1.23 -7.85 -11.66
N MET A 38 1.18 -7.24 -10.48
CA MET A 38 1.87 -6.00 -10.09
C MET A 38 1.44 -4.74 -10.87
N SER A 39 0.50 -4.79 -11.83
CA SER A 39 0.12 -3.66 -12.69
C SER A 39 -0.86 -2.67 -12.04
N GLY A 40 -1.51 -3.04 -10.93
CA GLY A 40 -2.53 -2.25 -10.26
C GLY A 40 -1.98 -1.09 -9.42
N ALA A 41 -2.68 -0.72 -8.35
CA ALA A 41 -2.31 0.39 -7.45
C ALA A 41 -0.86 0.32 -6.93
N THR A 42 -0.32 -0.87 -6.76
CA THR A 42 1.08 -1.11 -6.35
C THR A 42 2.09 -0.48 -7.29
N TYR A 43 1.87 -0.56 -8.61
CA TYR A 43 2.77 -0.01 -9.63
C TYR A 43 2.90 1.52 -9.55
N HIS A 44 1.82 2.18 -9.12
CA HIS A 44 1.71 3.64 -9.05
C HIS A 44 1.98 4.20 -7.65
N ALA A 45 2.29 3.36 -6.66
CA ALA A 45 2.48 3.80 -5.29
C ALA A 45 3.84 4.50 -5.07
N GLY A 46 3.85 5.48 -4.15
CA GLY A 46 5.08 6.15 -3.71
C GLY A 46 5.94 5.27 -2.80
N GLY A 47 5.33 4.48 -1.94
CA GLY A 47 6.04 3.49 -1.10
C GLY A 47 6.56 4.04 0.22
N MET A 48 5.90 5.03 0.81
CA MET A 48 6.20 5.44 2.17
C MET A 48 5.72 4.38 3.17
N LEU A 49 6.58 4.04 4.13
CA LEU A 49 6.29 3.25 5.31
C LEU A 49 6.30 4.20 6.50
N ALA A 50 5.32 5.10 6.53
CA ALA A 50 5.34 6.32 7.30
C ALA A 50 4.07 6.47 8.15
N PRO A 51 3.88 5.63 9.20
CA PRO A 51 2.69 5.71 10.04
C PRO A 51 2.53 7.07 10.71
N THR A 52 3.64 7.76 10.98
CA THR A 52 3.62 9.07 11.64
C THR A 52 3.34 10.20 10.65
N ALA A 53 4.09 10.30 9.55
CA ALA A 53 3.91 11.37 8.57
C ALA A 53 2.60 11.27 7.77
N GLU A 54 2.01 10.07 7.66
CA GLU A 54 0.74 9.83 6.96
C GLU A 54 -0.48 9.94 7.88
N MET A 55 -0.31 10.24 9.16
CA MET A 55 -1.40 10.40 10.13
C MET A 55 -2.29 11.58 9.76
N ILE A 56 -3.59 11.35 9.71
CA ILE A 56 -4.63 12.35 9.43
C ILE A 56 -5.60 12.40 10.63
N TYR A 57 -6.13 13.58 10.94
CA TYR A 57 -7.16 13.75 11.97
C TYR A 57 -8.37 12.83 11.72
N GLN A 58 -8.95 12.31 12.82
CA GLN A 58 -10.15 11.46 12.80
C GLN A 58 -9.96 10.06 12.19
N GLN A 59 -8.72 9.59 12.04
CA GLN A 59 -8.43 8.21 11.60
C GLN A 59 -7.93 7.33 12.76
N ASP A 60 -8.50 7.48 13.94
CA ASP A 60 -8.06 6.84 15.19
C ASP A 60 -8.04 5.30 15.11
N SER A 61 -8.98 4.69 14.39
CA SER A 61 -9.01 3.23 14.20
C SER A 61 -7.96 2.72 13.21
N LEU A 62 -7.50 3.54 12.27
CA LEU A 62 -6.49 3.16 11.28
C LEU A 62 -5.08 3.21 11.85
N PHE A 63 -4.85 4.16 12.72
CA PHE A 63 -3.52 4.50 13.20
C PHE A 63 -2.79 3.34 13.94
N PRO A 64 -3.43 2.61 14.89
CA PRO A 64 -2.82 1.44 15.52
C PRO A 64 -2.44 0.35 14.49
N LEU A 65 -3.22 0.17 13.43
CA LEU A 65 -2.92 -0.78 12.37
C LEU A 65 -1.68 -0.35 11.57
N MET A 66 -1.53 0.94 11.28
CA MET A 66 -0.36 1.48 10.59
C MET A 66 0.91 1.28 11.41
N GLN A 67 0.86 1.55 12.72
CA GLN A 67 1.99 1.32 13.64
C GLN A 67 2.37 -0.16 13.72
N THR A 68 1.39 -1.03 13.92
CA THR A 68 1.60 -2.48 13.99
C THR A 68 2.22 -2.99 12.68
N SER A 69 1.72 -2.55 11.55
CA SER A 69 2.27 -2.96 10.25
C SER A 69 3.70 -2.49 10.05
N ALA A 70 4.02 -1.26 10.42
CA ALA A 70 5.40 -0.74 10.35
C ALA A 70 6.36 -1.55 11.22
N GLN A 71 5.92 -1.98 12.42
CA GLN A 71 6.71 -2.84 13.31
C GLN A 71 6.94 -4.25 12.73
N TRP A 72 6.01 -4.78 11.93
CA TRP A 72 6.12 -6.11 11.31
C TRP A 72 6.86 -6.11 9.97
N TYR A 73 7.06 -4.94 9.37
CA TYR A 73 7.73 -4.83 8.08
C TYR A 73 9.14 -5.45 8.04
N PRO A 74 10.01 -5.29 9.08
CA PRO A 74 11.33 -5.93 9.09
C PRO A 74 11.26 -7.45 8.99
N GLU A 75 10.25 -8.09 9.60
CA GLU A 75 10.06 -9.54 9.54
C GLU A 75 9.61 -9.98 8.14
N LEU A 76 8.67 -9.26 7.54
CA LEU A 76 8.27 -9.52 6.15
C LEU A 76 9.46 -9.39 5.19
N ILE A 77 10.26 -8.32 5.34
CA ILE A 77 11.47 -8.11 4.52
C ILE A 77 12.45 -9.27 4.69
N LYS A 78 12.70 -9.70 5.93
CA LYS A 78 13.57 -10.83 6.22
C LYS A 78 13.09 -12.10 5.51
N THR A 79 11.81 -12.45 5.66
CA THR A 79 11.21 -13.61 4.98
C THR A 79 11.37 -13.53 3.48
N VAL A 80 11.13 -12.37 2.86
CA VAL A 80 11.32 -12.19 1.41
C VAL A 80 12.79 -12.38 1.01
N THR A 81 13.71 -11.76 1.76
CA THR A 81 15.17 -11.82 1.47
C THR A 81 15.72 -13.24 1.56
N GLU A 82 15.16 -14.09 2.41
CA GLU A 82 15.55 -15.51 2.52
C GLU A 82 15.14 -16.34 1.30
N HIS A 83 14.21 -15.85 0.47
CA HIS A 83 13.61 -16.60 -0.64
C HIS A 83 13.78 -15.95 -2.02
N THR A 84 14.51 -14.82 -2.11
CA THR A 84 14.84 -14.17 -3.39
C THR A 84 16.24 -13.57 -3.37
N SER A 85 16.87 -13.51 -4.54
CA SER A 85 18.12 -12.76 -4.74
C SER A 85 17.88 -11.34 -5.29
N LEU A 86 16.62 -10.98 -5.56
CA LEU A 86 16.29 -9.67 -6.09
C LEU A 86 16.41 -8.57 -5.01
N PRO A 87 16.71 -7.33 -5.39
CA PRO A 87 16.74 -6.22 -4.44
C PRO A 87 15.36 -5.98 -3.84
N ILE A 88 15.34 -5.56 -2.57
CA ILE A 88 14.11 -5.29 -1.84
C ILE A 88 13.66 -3.82 -1.98
N GLY A 89 14.62 -2.92 -2.13
CA GLY A 89 14.35 -1.47 -2.26
C GLY A 89 13.83 -0.82 -0.97
N TYR A 90 14.16 -1.40 0.20
CA TYR A 90 13.82 -0.85 1.51
C TYR A 90 14.92 0.09 1.99
N ARG A 91 14.50 1.21 2.64
CA ARG A 91 15.40 2.20 3.24
C ARG A 91 14.80 2.74 4.54
N ASP A 92 15.63 2.90 5.55
CA ASP A 92 15.30 3.34 6.91
C ASP A 92 15.92 4.71 7.28
N ASP A 93 16.25 5.53 6.28
CA ASP A 93 16.87 6.85 6.49
C ASP A 93 15.98 7.83 7.27
N GLY A 94 14.70 7.55 7.42
CA GLY A 94 13.72 8.42 8.06
C GLY A 94 13.12 9.45 7.11
N THR A 95 12.21 10.27 7.64
CA THR A 95 11.46 11.30 6.91
C THR A 95 11.69 12.69 7.50
N LEU A 96 11.83 13.70 6.64
CA LEU A 96 11.67 15.10 7.01
C LEU A 96 10.32 15.60 6.52
N VAL A 97 9.55 16.25 7.41
CA VAL A 97 8.32 16.96 7.03
C VAL A 97 8.62 18.45 6.99
N VAL A 98 8.37 19.09 5.86
CA VAL A 98 8.72 20.50 5.63
C VAL A 98 7.48 21.34 5.32
N ALA A 99 7.56 22.61 5.69
CA ALA A 99 6.53 23.60 5.45
C ALA A 99 7.09 24.72 4.56
N ALA A 100 6.43 25.02 3.44
CA ALA A 100 6.93 25.99 2.50
C ALA A 100 6.79 27.44 3.00
N ASP A 101 5.70 27.75 3.70
CA ASP A 101 5.42 29.08 4.20
C ASP A 101 4.93 29.09 5.66
N ARG A 102 4.52 30.27 6.17
CA ARG A 102 4.09 30.43 7.57
C ARG A 102 2.79 29.70 7.89
N ALA A 103 1.85 29.64 6.96
CA ALA A 103 0.58 28.93 7.14
C ALA A 103 0.83 27.42 7.20
N ASP A 104 1.63 26.89 6.28
CA ASP A 104 2.07 25.50 6.30
C ASP A 104 2.85 25.16 7.57
N ALA A 105 3.69 26.09 8.07
CA ALA A 105 4.42 25.89 9.34
C ALA A 105 3.49 25.86 10.56
N GLN A 106 2.38 26.61 10.55
CA GLN A 106 1.36 26.49 11.59
C GLN A 106 0.68 25.14 11.51
N HIS A 107 0.26 24.72 10.31
CA HIS A 107 -0.31 23.40 10.10
C HIS A 107 0.61 22.27 10.57
N LEU A 108 1.91 22.35 10.24
CA LEU A 108 2.91 21.37 10.71
C LEU A 108 2.97 21.32 12.23
N ARG A 109 2.93 22.46 12.94
CA ARG A 109 2.91 22.47 14.42
C ARG A 109 1.66 21.80 14.99
N ASP A 110 0.51 22.05 14.39
CA ASP A 110 -0.76 21.47 14.85
C ASP A 110 -0.77 19.95 14.65
N VAL A 111 -0.27 19.46 13.50
CA VAL A 111 -0.09 18.03 13.24
C VAL A 111 0.91 17.40 14.20
N MET A 112 2.06 18.05 14.47
CA MET A 112 3.05 17.56 15.46
C MET A 112 2.43 17.45 16.86
N HIS A 113 1.64 18.43 17.28
CA HIS A 113 0.95 18.38 18.56
C HIS A 113 -0.01 17.17 18.65
N TYR A 114 -0.76 16.92 17.59
CA TYR A 114 -1.63 15.76 17.48
C TYR A 114 -0.84 14.43 17.51
N GLN A 115 0.26 14.34 16.75
CA GLN A 115 1.15 13.18 16.75
C GLN A 115 1.75 12.89 18.13
N HIS A 116 2.18 13.93 18.87
CA HIS A 116 2.69 13.78 20.24
C HIS A 116 1.62 13.27 21.22
N ALA A 117 0.35 13.67 21.04
CA ALA A 117 -0.75 13.16 21.88
C ALA A 117 -0.96 11.64 21.70
N TYR A 118 -0.53 11.08 20.55
CA TYR A 118 -0.51 9.63 20.29
C TYR A 118 0.84 8.97 20.58
N GLY A 119 1.75 9.66 21.27
CA GLY A 119 3.06 9.12 21.69
C GLY A 119 4.08 8.97 20.57
N MET A 120 3.90 9.68 19.43
CA MET A 120 4.82 9.60 18.32
C MET A 120 6.09 10.40 18.52
N ASN A 121 7.19 9.86 18.00
CA ASN A 121 8.48 10.54 17.99
C ASN A 121 8.60 11.46 16.77
N VAL A 122 8.28 12.74 16.97
CA VAL A 122 8.42 13.80 15.98
C VAL A 122 9.18 14.95 16.57
N GLU A 123 10.29 15.34 15.98
CA GLU A 123 11.16 16.38 16.50
C GLU A 123 11.18 17.60 15.59
N ARG A 124 10.98 18.80 16.17
CA ARG A 124 11.19 20.03 15.43
C ARG A 124 12.68 20.22 15.14
N LEU A 125 13.01 20.47 13.88
CA LEU A 125 14.38 20.67 13.43
C LEU A 125 14.60 22.10 12.94
N PRO A 126 15.64 22.82 13.41
CA PRO A 126 16.02 24.10 12.78
C PRO A 126 16.36 23.91 11.30
N LEU A 127 15.91 24.82 10.45
CA LEU A 127 16.14 24.72 9.00
C LEU A 127 17.64 24.64 8.64
N SER A 128 18.49 25.36 9.36
CA SER A 128 19.95 25.28 9.17
C SER A 128 20.49 23.88 9.38
N LYS A 129 20.01 23.18 10.42
CA LYS A 129 20.37 21.78 10.71
C LYS A 129 19.78 20.83 9.68
N ALA A 130 18.51 21.04 9.28
CA ALA A 130 17.88 20.26 8.22
C ALA A 130 18.65 20.35 6.92
N ARG A 131 19.12 21.52 6.53
CA ARG A 131 19.94 21.73 5.33
C ARG A 131 21.37 21.21 5.41
N GLN A 132 21.90 21.00 6.61
CA GLN A 132 23.16 20.26 6.77
C GLN A 132 22.97 18.77 6.49
N ILE A 133 21.80 18.21 6.82
CA ILE A 133 21.45 16.81 6.57
C ILE A 133 21.02 16.63 5.09
N GLU A 134 20.17 17.52 4.60
CA GLU A 134 19.61 17.52 3.24
C GLU A 134 19.85 18.87 2.55
N PRO A 135 21.00 19.05 1.89
CA PRO A 135 21.38 20.32 1.26
C PRO A 135 20.44 20.77 0.12
N ALA A 136 19.72 19.83 -0.49
CA ALA A 136 18.75 20.10 -1.56
C ALA A 136 17.53 20.91 -1.09
N LEU A 137 17.28 21.01 0.23
CA LEU A 137 16.15 21.76 0.76
C LEU A 137 16.30 23.27 0.51
N HIS A 138 15.19 23.90 0.09
CA HIS A 138 15.14 25.35 -0.16
C HIS A 138 15.50 26.15 1.12
N PRO A 139 16.34 27.20 1.02
CA PRO A 139 16.83 27.96 2.18
C PRO A 139 15.77 28.80 2.92
N HIS A 140 14.60 28.97 2.33
CA HIS A 140 13.52 29.80 2.88
C HIS A 140 12.29 28.99 3.35
N LEU A 141 12.43 27.69 3.60
CA LEU A 141 11.35 26.88 4.22
C LEU A 141 11.02 27.43 5.62
N ALA A 142 9.73 27.46 5.96
CA ALA A 142 9.26 28.08 7.19
C ALA A 142 9.22 27.12 8.40
N GLY A 143 9.30 25.80 8.16
CA GLY A 143 9.31 24.79 9.23
C GLY A 143 9.84 23.45 8.75
N VAL A 144 10.46 22.72 9.67
CA VAL A 144 10.93 21.35 9.46
C VAL A 144 10.70 20.51 10.71
N ALA A 145 10.22 19.29 10.52
CA ALA A 145 10.17 18.25 11.54
C ALA A 145 10.90 16.99 11.06
N SER A 146 11.52 16.27 11.96
CA SER A 146 12.21 15.01 11.72
C SER A 146 11.42 13.86 12.31
N ILE A 147 11.24 12.80 11.53
CA ILE A 147 10.56 11.56 11.92
C ILE A 147 11.48 10.39 11.58
N PRO A 148 12.38 9.99 12.52
CA PRO A 148 13.36 8.93 12.25
C PRO A 148 12.74 7.55 11.99
N GLY A 149 11.57 7.27 12.59
CA GLY A 149 10.91 5.97 12.50
C GLY A 149 10.04 5.76 11.24
N ASP A 150 9.91 6.77 10.38
CA ASP A 150 9.19 6.63 9.11
C ASP A 150 10.17 6.26 7.99
N HIS A 151 9.94 5.15 7.34
CA HIS A 151 10.80 4.53 6.35
C HIS A 151 10.21 4.58 4.94
N GLN A 152 10.84 3.88 4.00
CA GLN A 152 10.33 3.74 2.64
C GLN A 152 10.67 2.37 2.04
N ILE A 153 9.90 1.98 1.03
CA ILE A 153 10.21 0.85 0.16
C ILE A 153 9.90 1.23 -1.28
N ALA A 154 10.65 0.70 -2.24
CA ALA A 154 10.36 0.88 -3.66
C ALA A 154 9.29 -0.11 -4.13
N PRO A 155 8.01 0.29 -4.35
CA PRO A 155 6.92 -0.67 -4.51
C PRO A 155 7.08 -1.61 -5.71
N ARG A 156 7.61 -1.12 -6.83
CA ARG A 156 7.86 -1.93 -8.03
C ARG A 156 8.94 -2.97 -7.81
N ILE A 157 10.01 -2.59 -7.11
CA ILE A 157 11.13 -3.48 -6.76
C ILE A 157 10.65 -4.51 -5.76
N PHE A 158 9.98 -4.08 -4.70
CA PHE A 158 9.51 -4.99 -3.65
C PHE A 158 8.44 -5.97 -4.15
N ALA A 159 7.52 -5.53 -5.02
CA ALA A 159 6.55 -6.42 -5.62
C ALA A 159 7.21 -7.51 -6.50
N ALA A 160 8.25 -7.14 -7.25
CA ALA A 160 9.04 -8.12 -8.02
C ALA A 160 9.76 -9.11 -7.10
N ALA A 161 10.34 -8.65 -5.99
CA ALA A 161 10.98 -9.50 -4.98
C ALA A 161 9.99 -10.45 -4.30
N LEU A 162 8.78 -9.96 -3.94
CA LEU A 162 7.70 -10.79 -3.40
C LEU A 162 7.22 -11.85 -4.40
N TYR A 163 7.09 -11.47 -5.67
CA TYR A 163 6.67 -12.38 -6.73
C TYR A 163 7.70 -13.51 -6.93
N ASP A 164 8.98 -13.18 -7.01
CA ASP A 164 10.07 -14.12 -7.14
C ASP A 164 10.18 -15.04 -5.92
N ALA A 165 10.12 -14.48 -4.70
CA ALA A 165 10.09 -15.24 -3.46
C ALA A 165 8.91 -16.22 -3.40
N ALA A 166 7.71 -15.81 -3.83
CA ALA A 166 6.55 -16.68 -3.88
C ALA A 166 6.74 -17.85 -4.85
N ILE A 167 7.33 -17.60 -6.05
CA ILE A 167 7.68 -18.66 -7.00
C ILE A 167 8.69 -19.64 -6.38
N ASN A 168 9.74 -19.14 -5.76
CA ASN A 168 10.78 -19.97 -5.12
C ASN A 168 10.22 -20.78 -3.95
N LEU A 169 9.18 -20.29 -3.30
CA LEU A 169 8.38 -21.00 -2.31
C LEU A 169 7.35 -21.98 -2.92
N GLY A 170 7.30 -22.12 -4.26
CA GLY A 170 6.42 -23.04 -4.97
C GLY A 170 4.96 -22.60 -5.06
N VAL A 171 4.66 -21.29 -5.06
CA VAL A 171 3.35 -20.73 -5.36
C VAL A 171 3.13 -20.75 -6.88
N ALA A 172 1.94 -21.19 -7.31
CA ALA A 172 1.57 -21.20 -8.71
C ALA A 172 0.84 -19.87 -9.09
N PHE A 173 1.19 -19.32 -10.25
CA PHE A 173 0.58 -18.07 -10.78
C PHE A 173 -0.19 -18.33 -12.07
N HIS A 174 -1.36 -17.73 -12.19
CA HIS A 174 -2.27 -17.89 -13.32
C HIS A 174 -2.72 -16.53 -13.85
N SER A 175 -2.39 -16.22 -15.12
CA SER A 175 -2.78 -14.96 -15.79
C SER A 175 -4.23 -15.01 -16.24
N LEU A 176 -5.17 -15.01 -15.29
CA LEU A 176 -6.61 -15.14 -15.48
C LEU A 176 -7.36 -14.13 -14.62
N THR A 177 -8.58 -13.77 -15.01
CA THR A 177 -9.46 -12.92 -14.22
C THR A 177 -10.49 -13.77 -13.47
N ALA A 178 -10.54 -13.69 -12.13
CA ALA A 178 -11.59 -14.30 -11.35
C ALA A 178 -12.90 -13.50 -11.51
N THR A 179 -14.00 -14.20 -11.73
CA THR A 179 -15.31 -13.60 -12.04
C THR A 179 -16.38 -13.96 -11.02
N HIS A 180 -16.34 -15.18 -10.50
CA HIS A 180 -17.38 -15.69 -9.63
C HIS A 180 -16.84 -16.73 -8.64
N LEU A 181 -17.36 -16.73 -7.41
CA LEU A 181 -17.14 -17.79 -6.43
C LEU A 181 -18.44 -18.59 -6.25
N ARG A 182 -18.35 -19.88 -6.48
CA ARG A 182 -19.45 -20.82 -6.14
C ARG A 182 -19.09 -21.50 -4.82
N ILE A 183 -19.85 -21.20 -3.77
CA ILE A 183 -19.69 -21.79 -2.45
C ILE A 183 -20.72 -22.91 -2.29
N SER A 184 -20.25 -24.09 -1.89
CA SER A 184 -21.11 -25.26 -1.68
C SER A 184 -21.57 -25.32 -0.22
N GLU A 185 -22.85 -25.40 0.00
CA GLU A 185 -23.47 -25.56 1.36
C GLU A 185 -23.40 -26.99 1.92
N SER A 186 -22.82 -27.94 1.16
CA SER A 186 -22.95 -29.35 1.54
C SER A 186 -21.68 -29.95 2.13
N ASP A 187 -21.82 -30.54 3.33
CA ASP A 187 -20.85 -31.38 4.06
C ASP A 187 -20.46 -32.71 3.35
N LYS A 188 -20.87 -32.91 2.10
CA LYS A 188 -20.68 -34.18 1.39
C LYS A 188 -19.30 -34.32 0.73
N GLY A 189 -18.20 -34.05 1.43
CA GLY A 189 -16.85 -34.45 1.02
C GLY A 189 -16.32 -33.79 -0.29
N GLY A 190 -16.97 -32.74 -0.77
CA GLY A 190 -16.56 -31.96 -1.94
C GLY A 190 -15.68 -30.77 -1.58
N THR A 191 -15.09 -30.10 -2.59
CA THR A 191 -14.38 -28.82 -2.41
C THR A 191 -15.39 -27.73 -2.06
N PRO A 192 -15.21 -26.98 -0.97
CA PRO A 192 -16.21 -26.01 -0.52
C PRO A 192 -16.36 -24.81 -1.44
N VAL A 193 -15.30 -24.43 -2.19
CA VAL A 193 -15.33 -23.28 -3.09
C VAL A 193 -14.82 -23.66 -4.48
N GLN A 194 -15.53 -23.20 -5.51
CA GLN A 194 -15.07 -23.19 -6.91
C GLN A 194 -14.84 -21.76 -7.34
N VAL A 195 -13.60 -21.41 -7.69
CA VAL A 195 -13.20 -20.10 -8.22
C VAL A 195 -13.30 -20.14 -9.72
N HIS A 196 -14.31 -19.51 -10.30
CA HIS A 196 -14.47 -19.38 -11.76
C HIS A 196 -13.66 -18.21 -12.28
N THR A 197 -12.94 -18.45 -13.38
CA THR A 197 -12.12 -17.44 -14.04
C THR A 197 -12.47 -17.38 -15.55
N THR A 198 -11.83 -16.48 -16.26
CA THR A 198 -11.98 -16.33 -17.71
C THR A 198 -11.53 -17.54 -18.53
N GLY A 199 -10.76 -18.47 -17.97
CA GLY A 199 -10.19 -19.62 -18.70
C GLY A 199 -10.35 -20.97 -18.03
N SER A 200 -10.52 -21.02 -16.69
CA SER A 200 -10.57 -22.27 -15.94
C SER A 200 -11.31 -22.10 -14.62
N THR A 201 -11.51 -23.21 -13.89
CA THR A 201 -12.09 -23.21 -12.55
C THR A 201 -11.11 -23.84 -11.58
N PHE A 202 -10.86 -23.19 -10.45
CA PHE A 202 -9.96 -23.67 -9.39
C PHE A 202 -10.77 -24.12 -8.19
N PRO A 203 -10.59 -25.37 -7.73
CA PRO A 203 -11.14 -25.83 -6.47
C PRO A 203 -10.33 -25.26 -5.31
N ALA A 204 -10.98 -24.70 -4.30
CA ALA A 204 -10.32 -24.11 -3.14
C ALA A 204 -10.99 -24.52 -1.82
N ASP A 205 -10.18 -24.71 -0.78
CA ASP A 205 -10.64 -24.87 0.59
C ASP A 205 -10.75 -23.50 1.27
N GLN A 206 -9.89 -22.54 0.87
CA GLN A 206 -9.91 -21.15 1.31
C GLN A 206 -9.60 -20.21 0.12
N VAL A 207 -10.23 -19.05 0.11
CA VAL A 207 -9.99 -18.00 -0.90
C VAL A 207 -9.64 -16.70 -0.20
N VAL A 208 -8.59 -16.01 -0.67
CA VAL A 208 -8.24 -14.66 -0.25
C VAL A 208 -8.51 -13.70 -1.39
N VAL A 209 -9.37 -12.71 -1.17
CA VAL A 209 -9.72 -11.69 -2.16
C VAL A 209 -8.86 -10.44 -1.92
N ALA A 210 -7.78 -10.29 -2.69
CA ALA A 210 -6.77 -9.22 -2.58
C ALA A 210 -6.59 -8.42 -3.89
N ASN A 211 -7.59 -8.44 -4.77
CA ASN A 211 -7.54 -7.87 -6.13
C ASN A 211 -7.96 -6.39 -6.20
N GLY A 212 -7.84 -5.64 -5.09
CA GLY A 212 -8.07 -4.21 -5.07
C GLY A 212 -9.49 -3.83 -5.51
N LEU A 213 -9.62 -2.91 -6.46
CA LEU A 213 -10.93 -2.50 -7.00
C LEU A 213 -11.68 -3.66 -7.68
N GLY A 214 -10.98 -4.66 -8.19
CA GLY A 214 -11.59 -5.85 -8.79
C GLY A 214 -12.45 -6.66 -7.83
N ALA A 215 -12.31 -6.48 -6.52
CA ALA A 215 -13.15 -7.14 -5.54
C ALA A 215 -14.64 -6.73 -5.63
N SER A 216 -14.92 -5.52 -6.13
CA SER A 216 -16.29 -5.03 -6.32
C SER A 216 -17.02 -5.69 -7.49
N THR A 217 -16.30 -6.31 -8.42
CA THR A 217 -16.88 -7.02 -9.57
C THR A 217 -16.94 -8.53 -9.37
N LEU A 218 -16.33 -9.05 -8.30
CA LEU A 218 -16.38 -10.47 -7.97
C LEU A 218 -17.72 -10.83 -7.34
N SER A 219 -18.42 -11.80 -7.92
CA SER A 219 -19.72 -12.25 -7.43
C SER A 219 -19.64 -13.59 -6.68
N GLY A 220 -20.73 -13.95 -5.97
CA GLY A 220 -20.93 -15.28 -5.36
C GLY A 220 -20.24 -15.52 -4.01
N TRP A 221 -19.45 -14.58 -3.50
CA TRP A 221 -18.81 -14.73 -2.19
C TRP A 221 -19.72 -14.37 -1.01
N HIS A 222 -20.84 -13.69 -1.29
CA HIS A 222 -21.91 -13.34 -0.35
C HIS A 222 -23.24 -13.32 -1.11
N PRO A 223 -24.39 -13.61 -0.49
CA PRO A 223 -25.69 -13.55 -1.18
C PRO A 223 -25.99 -12.23 -1.88
N CYS A 224 -25.54 -11.09 -1.30
CA CYS A 224 -25.65 -9.76 -1.91
C CYS A 224 -24.58 -9.44 -2.96
N ALA A 225 -23.58 -10.31 -3.15
CA ALA A 225 -22.52 -10.14 -4.15
C ALA A 225 -22.95 -10.80 -5.46
N THR A 226 -23.72 -10.09 -6.27
CA THR A 226 -24.20 -10.51 -7.59
C THR A 226 -23.34 -9.90 -8.72
N GLN A 227 -23.61 -10.25 -9.96
CA GLN A 227 -22.97 -9.59 -11.11
C GLN A 227 -23.36 -8.11 -11.25
N GLU A 228 -24.53 -7.73 -10.73
CA GLU A 228 -25.08 -6.36 -10.83
C GLU A 228 -24.83 -5.52 -9.57
N SER A 229 -24.51 -6.14 -8.45
CA SER A 229 -24.38 -5.47 -7.16
C SER A 229 -23.27 -6.10 -6.32
N SER A 230 -22.45 -5.24 -5.69
CA SER A 230 -21.46 -5.63 -4.70
C SER A 230 -21.74 -4.96 -3.36
N PRO A 231 -21.69 -5.72 -2.24
CA PRO A 231 -21.78 -5.13 -0.91
C PRO A 231 -20.51 -4.32 -0.52
N LEU A 232 -19.41 -4.48 -1.27
CA LEU A 232 -18.21 -3.69 -1.04
C LEU A 232 -18.37 -2.30 -1.65
N LYS A 233 -18.32 -1.27 -0.82
CA LYS A 233 -18.40 0.13 -1.23
C LYS A 233 -17.02 0.65 -1.65
N LEU A 234 -16.39 0.03 -2.66
CA LEU A 234 -15.09 0.46 -3.18
C LEU A 234 -15.26 1.59 -4.20
N ARG A 235 -14.42 2.63 -4.07
CA ARG A 235 -14.35 3.74 -5.02
C ARG A 235 -12.92 3.91 -5.56
N PRO A 236 -12.73 4.20 -6.85
CA PRO A 236 -11.43 4.52 -7.39
C PRO A 236 -11.02 5.94 -6.99
N VAL A 237 -9.88 6.09 -6.31
CA VAL A 237 -9.30 7.39 -5.99
C VAL A 237 -7.96 7.50 -6.69
N TYR A 238 -7.93 8.24 -7.80
CA TYR A 238 -6.74 8.39 -8.62
C TYR A 238 -5.69 9.27 -7.96
N GLY A 239 -4.43 8.91 -8.15
CA GLY A 239 -3.28 9.70 -7.73
C GLY A 239 -2.25 9.74 -8.83
N ASP A 240 -1.87 10.96 -9.24
CA ASP A 240 -0.80 11.17 -10.19
C ASP A 240 0.53 11.14 -9.45
N ILE A 241 1.51 10.45 -10.03
CA ILE A 241 2.88 10.35 -9.54
C ILE A 241 3.85 10.61 -10.71
N VAL A 242 4.90 11.35 -10.44
CA VAL A 242 5.97 11.63 -11.39
C VAL A 242 7.23 10.89 -10.96
N ARG A 243 8.00 10.37 -11.92
CA ARG A 243 9.33 9.81 -11.67
C ARG A 243 10.36 10.61 -12.43
N LEU A 244 11.42 10.93 -11.71
CA LEU A 244 12.55 11.73 -12.20
C LEU A 244 13.84 10.92 -12.05
N ARG A 245 14.85 11.22 -12.86
CA ARG A 245 16.22 10.75 -12.71
C ARG A 245 17.11 11.89 -12.28
N VAL A 246 17.84 11.67 -11.22
CA VAL A 246 18.82 12.61 -10.70
C VAL A 246 20.11 12.50 -11.54
N PRO A 247 20.60 13.57 -12.14
CA PRO A 247 21.91 13.59 -12.81
C PRO A 247 23.03 13.20 -11.85
N SER A 248 24.07 12.57 -12.35
CA SER A 248 25.18 12.06 -11.53
C SER A 248 25.86 13.13 -10.66
N TYR A 249 25.95 14.36 -11.14
CA TYR A 249 26.56 15.47 -10.40
C TYR A 249 25.71 15.99 -9.24
N LEU A 250 24.42 15.63 -9.17
CA LEU A 250 23.49 15.95 -8.06
C LEU A 250 23.25 14.76 -7.11
N GLN A 251 23.84 13.60 -7.37
CA GLN A 251 23.65 12.42 -6.53
C GLN A 251 24.58 12.42 -5.31
N PRO A 252 24.07 12.02 -4.12
CA PRO A 252 22.65 11.80 -3.83
C PRO A 252 21.88 13.11 -3.70
N PHE A 253 20.73 13.24 -4.35
CA PHE A 253 19.90 14.45 -4.27
C PHE A 253 19.36 14.69 -2.85
N THR A 254 18.67 13.69 -2.31
CA THR A 254 18.30 13.57 -0.90
C THR A 254 18.54 12.13 -0.44
N ARG A 255 18.72 11.93 0.85
CA ARG A 255 18.77 10.58 1.46
C ARG A 255 17.45 10.22 2.12
N LYS A 256 16.86 11.18 2.83
CA LYS A 256 15.58 11.03 3.51
C LYS A 256 14.40 11.22 2.57
N VAL A 257 13.27 10.63 2.92
CA VAL A 257 12.00 11.04 2.34
C VAL A 257 11.73 12.49 2.77
N ILE A 258 11.41 13.34 1.82
CA ILE A 258 10.92 14.69 2.09
C ILE A 258 9.42 14.70 1.86
N ARG A 259 8.63 14.85 2.91
CA ARG A 259 7.22 15.17 2.84
C ARG A 259 7.04 16.66 3.06
N GLY A 260 6.14 17.31 2.37
CA GLY A 260 5.95 18.74 2.51
C GLY A 260 4.53 19.20 2.39
N PHE A 261 4.31 20.42 2.86
CA PHE A 261 3.09 21.18 2.61
C PHE A 261 3.46 22.45 1.85
N VAL A 262 2.78 22.70 0.75
CA VAL A 262 2.91 23.90 -0.07
C VAL A 262 1.52 24.48 -0.28
N GLU A 263 1.22 25.60 0.38
CA GLU A 263 -0.11 26.22 0.36
C GLU A 263 -1.23 25.22 0.75
N GLY A 264 -0.97 24.41 1.78
CA GLY A 264 -1.86 23.37 2.28
C GLY A 264 -1.89 22.09 1.44
N ARG A 265 -1.24 22.05 0.27
CA ARG A 265 -1.19 20.84 -0.57
C ARG A 265 -0.08 19.91 -0.11
N PRO A 266 -0.38 18.63 0.18
CA PRO A 266 0.65 17.67 0.56
C PRO A 266 1.45 17.20 -0.66
N ILE A 267 2.76 17.09 -0.48
CA ILE A 267 3.69 16.56 -1.49
C ILE A 267 4.71 15.65 -0.82
N TYR A 268 5.27 14.71 -1.57
CA TYR A 268 6.43 13.93 -1.16
C TYR A 268 7.49 13.82 -2.28
N ILE A 269 8.75 13.76 -1.87
CA ILE A 269 9.92 13.51 -2.69
C ILE A 269 10.60 12.29 -2.10
N ILE A 270 10.59 11.16 -2.79
CA ILE A 270 11.09 9.88 -2.27
C ILE A 270 12.28 9.44 -3.11
N PRO A 271 13.52 9.54 -2.58
CA PRO A 271 14.73 9.10 -3.29
C PRO A 271 14.82 7.57 -3.34
N ARG A 272 15.46 7.05 -4.40
CA ARG A 272 15.72 5.64 -4.62
C ARG A 272 17.21 5.36 -4.78
N ASP A 273 17.62 4.12 -4.53
CA ASP A 273 19.03 3.71 -4.63
C ASP A 273 19.55 3.70 -6.07
N ASP A 274 18.65 3.60 -7.07
CA ASP A 274 18.97 3.64 -8.49
C ASP A 274 19.14 5.07 -9.05
N GLY A 275 19.15 6.08 -8.17
CA GLY A 275 19.24 7.49 -8.53
C GLY A 275 17.95 8.08 -9.10
N THR A 276 16.83 7.39 -8.96
CA THR A 276 15.51 7.95 -9.30
C THR A 276 14.82 8.59 -8.11
N ILE A 277 13.82 9.39 -8.37
CA ILE A 277 12.94 10.02 -7.38
C ILE A 277 11.49 9.72 -7.76
N ALA A 278 10.68 9.31 -6.78
CA ALA A 278 9.23 9.30 -6.91
C ALA A 278 8.67 10.58 -6.25
N LEU A 279 7.95 11.37 -7.05
CA LEU A 279 7.33 12.64 -6.67
C LEU A 279 5.81 12.51 -6.71
N GLY A 280 5.11 12.82 -5.64
CA GLY A 280 3.65 12.70 -5.59
C GLY A 280 3.02 13.28 -4.33
N ALA A 281 1.79 13.04 -4.14
CA ALA A 281 0.86 12.55 -5.13
C ALA A 281 -0.45 13.32 -5.05
N THR A 282 -1.12 13.44 -6.16
CA THR A 282 -2.46 14.03 -6.20
C THR A 282 -3.52 13.10 -5.64
N THR A 283 -4.71 13.64 -5.41
CA THR A 283 -5.90 12.87 -5.03
C THR A 283 -7.07 13.38 -5.87
N ARG A 284 -7.65 12.48 -6.69
CA ARG A 284 -8.74 12.79 -7.60
C ARG A 284 -9.81 11.69 -7.52
N GLU A 285 -11.05 12.08 -7.32
CA GLU A 285 -12.21 11.19 -7.37
C GLU A 285 -12.96 11.38 -8.69
N ASP A 286 -12.25 11.22 -9.80
CA ASP A 286 -12.79 11.23 -11.17
C ASP A 286 -12.61 9.85 -11.84
N SER A 287 -13.16 9.70 -13.04
CA SER A 287 -13.08 8.43 -13.79
C SER A 287 -11.90 8.38 -14.78
N ARG A 288 -10.95 9.31 -14.74
CA ARG A 288 -9.86 9.44 -15.72
C ARG A 288 -8.61 8.68 -15.27
N PRO A 289 -8.23 7.59 -15.96
CA PRO A 289 -7.07 6.78 -15.60
C PRO A 289 -5.72 7.39 -16.00
N ALA A 290 -5.72 8.41 -16.86
CA ALA A 290 -4.50 9.08 -17.31
C ALA A 290 -4.06 10.17 -16.34
N PRO A 291 -2.75 10.50 -16.27
CA PRO A 291 -2.26 11.65 -15.52
C PRO A 291 -2.92 12.95 -16.00
N HIS A 292 -3.30 13.80 -15.06
CA HIS A 292 -3.92 15.08 -15.37
C HIS A 292 -2.87 16.17 -15.47
N LEU A 293 -2.81 16.89 -16.59
CA LEU A 293 -1.77 17.88 -16.87
C LEU A 293 -1.64 18.94 -15.76
N GLY A 294 -2.76 19.52 -15.32
CA GLY A 294 -2.75 20.51 -14.24
C GLY A 294 -2.23 19.95 -12.92
N SER A 295 -2.61 18.71 -12.59
CA SER A 295 -2.14 18.03 -11.38
C SER A 295 -0.63 17.75 -11.42
N VAL A 296 -0.12 17.30 -12.56
CA VAL A 296 1.34 17.08 -12.76
C VAL A 296 2.10 18.40 -12.67
N HIS A 297 1.58 19.47 -13.31
CA HIS A 297 2.16 20.81 -13.22
C HIS A 297 2.24 21.30 -11.77
N ASP A 298 1.15 21.16 -10.99
CA ASP A 298 1.12 21.58 -9.59
C ASP A 298 2.11 20.78 -8.73
N LEU A 299 2.22 19.46 -8.94
CA LEU A 299 3.19 18.61 -8.26
C LEU A 299 4.64 19.07 -8.53
N LEU A 300 4.98 19.34 -9.79
CA LEU A 300 6.33 19.78 -10.17
C LEU A 300 6.65 21.15 -9.56
N ARG A 301 5.74 22.13 -9.68
CA ARG A 301 5.88 23.46 -9.09
C ARG A 301 6.09 23.39 -7.57
N ASP A 302 5.27 22.63 -6.88
CA ASP A 302 5.31 22.53 -5.42
C ASP A 302 6.57 21.78 -4.95
N ALA A 303 7.04 20.77 -5.70
CA ALA A 303 8.28 20.06 -5.41
C ALA A 303 9.51 20.96 -5.56
N VAL A 304 9.60 21.73 -6.64
CA VAL A 304 10.69 22.68 -6.89
C VAL A 304 10.72 23.76 -5.79
N ARG A 305 9.57 24.19 -5.30
CA ARG A 305 9.49 25.12 -4.15
C ARG A 305 10.10 24.57 -2.86
N ILE A 306 10.08 23.23 -2.69
CA ILE A 306 10.71 22.55 -1.54
C ILE A 306 12.17 22.26 -1.80
N ALA A 307 12.52 21.79 -3.00
CA ALA A 307 13.87 21.36 -3.39
C ALA A 307 14.19 21.83 -4.82
N PRO A 308 14.76 23.05 -4.97
CA PRO A 308 14.93 23.71 -6.29
C PRO A 308 15.75 22.90 -7.29
N GLY A 309 16.73 22.14 -6.85
CA GLY A 309 17.57 21.33 -7.75
C GLY A 309 16.78 20.22 -8.50
N LEU A 310 15.49 20.03 -8.24
CA LEU A 310 14.63 19.14 -9.03
C LEU A 310 14.45 19.64 -10.46
N GLU A 311 14.65 20.94 -10.73
CA GLU A 311 14.59 21.51 -12.09
C GLU A 311 15.66 20.92 -13.02
N ASP A 312 16.78 20.46 -12.46
CA ASP A 312 17.88 19.85 -13.20
C ASP A 312 17.70 18.34 -13.42
N CYS A 313 16.65 17.72 -12.86
CA CYS A 313 16.41 16.29 -13.01
C CYS A 313 15.74 15.95 -14.34
N ASP A 314 16.09 14.79 -14.90
CA ASP A 314 15.46 14.29 -16.12
C ASP A 314 14.06 13.75 -15.81
N PHE A 315 13.06 14.10 -16.62
CA PHE A 315 11.72 13.54 -16.54
C PHE A 315 11.71 12.12 -17.13
N ILE A 316 11.24 11.14 -16.36
CA ILE A 316 11.10 9.74 -16.80
C ILE A 316 9.65 9.47 -17.24
N GLU A 317 8.71 9.65 -16.33
CA GLU A 317 7.30 9.36 -16.59
C GLU A 317 6.37 10.09 -15.61
N ALA A 318 5.12 10.27 -16.04
CA ALA A 318 4.00 10.55 -15.15
C ALA A 318 2.97 9.43 -15.30
N THR A 319 2.50 8.88 -14.20
CA THR A 319 1.49 7.82 -14.19
C THR A 319 0.38 8.14 -13.21
N ALA A 320 -0.82 7.60 -13.45
CA ALA A 320 -1.95 7.71 -12.54
C ALA A 320 -2.43 6.32 -12.13
N GLY A 321 -2.65 6.13 -10.84
CA GLY A 321 -3.17 4.87 -10.29
C GLY A 321 -4.40 5.07 -9.43
N ALA A 322 -5.36 4.17 -9.56
CA ALA A 322 -6.57 4.17 -8.75
C ALA A 322 -6.35 3.40 -7.44
N ARG A 323 -6.39 4.12 -6.33
CA ARG A 323 -6.39 3.54 -4.98
C ARG A 323 -7.78 2.98 -4.67
N PRO A 324 -7.91 1.75 -4.13
CA PRO A 324 -9.20 1.22 -3.71
C PRO A 324 -9.63 1.86 -2.38
N GLY A 325 -10.43 2.94 -2.45
CA GLY A 325 -10.96 3.64 -1.29
C GLY A 325 -12.25 3.00 -0.78
N THR A 326 -12.44 2.98 0.55
CA THR A 326 -13.69 2.63 1.23
C THR A 326 -14.36 3.89 1.77
N PRO A 327 -15.63 3.86 2.20
CA PRO A 327 -16.31 5.08 2.69
C PRO A 327 -15.65 5.73 3.91
N ASP A 328 -15.01 4.94 4.77
CA ASP A 328 -14.36 5.34 6.02
C ASP A 328 -12.83 5.26 5.96
N ASP A 329 -12.26 4.99 4.79
CA ASP A 329 -10.82 4.81 4.51
C ASP A 329 -10.15 3.66 5.30
N LEU A 330 -10.91 2.86 6.06
CA LEU A 330 -10.43 1.63 6.67
C LEU A 330 -10.45 0.47 5.65
N PRO A 331 -9.48 -0.45 5.67
CA PRO A 331 -9.52 -1.60 4.77
C PRO A 331 -10.71 -2.53 5.06
N TYR A 332 -11.11 -3.29 4.06
CA TYR A 332 -11.90 -4.49 4.24
C TYR A 332 -10.94 -5.65 4.49
N LEU A 333 -10.76 -6.01 5.77
CA LEU A 333 -9.87 -7.08 6.19
C LEU A 333 -10.59 -7.98 7.20
N GLY A 334 -10.83 -9.23 6.81
CA GLY A 334 -11.54 -10.18 7.66
C GLY A 334 -12.25 -11.28 6.88
N ARG A 335 -12.86 -12.23 7.59
CA ARG A 335 -13.70 -13.25 7.00
C ARG A 335 -15.07 -12.70 6.60
N VAL A 336 -15.57 -13.15 5.47
CA VAL A 336 -16.96 -12.91 5.04
C VAL A 336 -17.83 -14.16 5.20
N ASN A 337 -17.19 -15.34 5.23
CA ASN A 337 -17.75 -16.65 5.59
C ASN A 337 -16.60 -17.62 5.94
N ASP A 338 -16.91 -18.90 6.15
CA ASP A 338 -15.93 -19.90 6.60
C ASP A 338 -14.80 -20.16 5.59
N HIS A 339 -14.97 -19.77 4.33
CA HIS A 339 -14.05 -20.09 3.24
C HIS A 339 -13.42 -18.88 2.55
N VAL A 340 -13.93 -17.67 2.80
CA VAL A 340 -13.48 -16.46 2.08
C VAL A 340 -12.99 -15.39 3.04
N VAL A 341 -11.75 -14.97 2.82
CA VAL A 341 -11.11 -13.84 3.50
C VAL A 341 -11.04 -12.66 2.52
N MET A 342 -11.51 -11.51 2.95
CA MET A 342 -11.40 -10.25 2.22
C MET A 342 -10.15 -9.49 2.70
N SER A 343 -9.32 -8.98 1.78
CA SER A 343 -8.13 -8.19 2.05
C SER A 343 -7.95 -7.11 0.98
N THR A 344 -8.81 -6.10 1.00
CA THR A 344 -8.88 -5.04 -0.02
C THR A 344 -9.27 -3.69 0.58
N GLY A 345 -9.37 -2.64 -0.24
CA GLY A 345 -9.83 -1.34 0.24
C GLY A 345 -8.83 -0.55 1.09
N TYR A 346 -7.54 -0.79 0.95
CA TYR A 346 -6.48 -0.18 1.76
C TYR A 346 -6.18 1.29 1.42
N PHE A 347 -6.88 1.85 0.45
CA PHE A 347 -6.77 3.25 0.03
C PHE A 347 -5.31 3.70 -0.16
N ARG A 348 -4.86 4.69 0.64
CA ARG A 348 -3.50 5.27 0.56
C ARG A 348 -2.44 4.40 1.21
N HIS A 349 -2.83 3.47 2.08
CA HIS A 349 -1.93 2.77 2.99
C HIS A 349 -1.63 1.33 2.58
N GLY A 350 -1.98 0.93 1.35
CA GLY A 350 -1.80 -0.45 0.89
C GLY A 350 -0.36 -0.96 0.96
N ILE A 351 0.63 -0.11 0.69
CA ILE A 351 2.05 -0.48 0.85
C ILE A 351 2.39 -0.61 2.33
N LEU A 352 2.09 0.39 3.14
CA LEU A 352 2.38 0.36 4.58
C LEU A 352 1.68 -0.81 5.29
N LEU A 353 0.41 -1.07 4.97
CA LEU A 353 -0.38 -2.11 5.61
C LEU A 353 -0.16 -3.52 5.03
N ALA A 354 0.78 -3.70 4.08
CA ALA A 354 1.00 -5.00 3.46
C ALA A 354 1.48 -6.07 4.46
N ALA A 355 2.36 -5.72 5.40
CA ALA A 355 2.83 -6.66 6.41
C ALA A 355 1.68 -7.13 7.34
N LEU A 356 0.85 -6.19 7.82
CA LEU A 356 -0.32 -6.50 8.64
C LEU A 356 -1.36 -7.31 7.84
N GLY A 357 -1.72 -6.83 6.65
CA GLY A 357 -2.71 -7.48 5.80
C GLY A 357 -2.34 -8.91 5.43
N ALA A 358 -1.06 -9.16 5.13
CA ALA A 358 -0.54 -10.49 4.82
C ALA A 358 -0.58 -11.44 6.03
N ARG A 359 -0.06 -11.02 7.18
CA ARG A 359 -0.06 -11.82 8.41
C ARG A 359 -1.47 -12.15 8.88
N VAL A 360 -2.34 -11.15 8.97
CA VAL A 360 -3.74 -11.34 9.37
C VAL A 360 -4.49 -12.25 8.38
N SER A 361 -4.26 -12.10 7.07
CA SER A 361 -4.85 -12.99 6.06
C SER A 361 -4.39 -14.43 6.24
N ARG A 362 -3.10 -14.66 6.53
CA ARG A 362 -2.57 -16.00 6.85
C ARG A 362 -3.24 -16.57 8.11
N GLU A 363 -3.30 -15.79 9.21
CA GLU A 363 -3.94 -16.21 10.47
C GLU A 363 -5.40 -16.59 10.27
N LEU A 364 -6.15 -15.77 9.52
CA LEU A 364 -7.52 -16.09 9.16
C LEU A 364 -7.63 -17.38 8.35
N VAL A 365 -6.83 -17.54 7.29
CA VAL A 365 -6.84 -18.73 6.42
C VAL A 365 -6.52 -20.01 7.21
N LEU A 366 -5.54 -19.94 8.13
CA LEU A 366 -5.11 -21.09 8.93
C LEU A 366 -5.94 -21.31 10.21
N GLY A 367 -6.93 -20.45 10.50
CA GLY A 367 -7.73 -20.52 11.73
C GLY A 367 -6.94 -20.24 13.00
N GLN A 368 -5.86 -19.44 12.90
CA GLN A 368 -5.01 -19.05 14.02
C GLN A 368 -5.61 -17.85 14.79
N PRO A 369 -5.25 -17.65 16.06
CA PRO A 369 -5.59 -16.43 16.78
C PRO A 369 -5.03 -15.19 16.07
N LEU A 370 -5.81 -14.11 16.03
CA LEU A 370 -5.37 -12.85 15.40
C LEU A 370 -4.37 -12.12 16.29
N SER A 371 -3.27 -11.70 15.70
CA SER A 371 -2.21 -10.93 16.37
C SER A 371 -2.47 -9.41 16.35
N ALA A 372 -3.52 -8.95 15.67
CA ALA A 372 -3.95 -7.55 15.62
C ALA A 372 -5.47 -7.42 15.77
N ASP A 373 -5.93 -6.30 16.34
CA ASP A 373 -7.35 -5.97 16.41
C ASP A 373 -7.83 -5.35 15.09
N ILE A 374 -8.54 -6.14 14.30
CA ILE A 374 -9.11 -5.75 13.01
C ILE A 374 -10.62 -5.57 13.02
N ARG A 375 -11.27 -5.51 14.19
CA ARG A 375 -12.74 -5.43 14.30
C ARG A 375 -13.34 -4.27 13.51
N ALA A 376 -12.65 -3.12 13.51
CA ALA A 376 -13.05 -1.95 12.71
C ALA A 376 -12.94 -2.18 11.18
N CYS A 377 -12.20 -3.20 10.74
CA CYS A 377 -11.98 -3.53 9.33
C CYS A 377 -12.98 -4.56 8.78
N CYS A 378 -14.02 -4.94 9.54
CA CYS A 378 -15.00 -5.94 9.11
C CYS A 378 -15.48 -5.68 7.68
N PRO A 379 -15.36 -6.66 6.75
CA PRO A 379 -15.75 -6.45 5.36
C PRO A 379 -17.24 -6.16 5.17
N LEU A 380 -18.07 -6.63 6.10
CA LEU A 380 -19.52 -6.51 6.04
C LEU A 380 -20.07 -5.26 6.77
N ARG A 381 -19.19 -4.39 7.31
CA ARG A 381 -19.59 -3.22 8.12
C ARG A 381 -20.45 -2.18 7.37
N HIS A 382 -20.37 -2.18 6.04
CA HIS A 382 -21.16 -1.27 5.20
C HIS A 382 -22.36 -1.98 4.52
N LEU A 383 -22.62 -3.23 4.86
CA LEU A 383 -23.88 -3.86 4.49
C LEU A 383 -25.00 -3.13 5.24
N VAL A 384 -25.88 -2.49 4.51
CA VAL A 384 -27.13 -2.01 5.06
C VAL A 384 -27.94 -3.27 5.37
N ASN A 385 -28.23 -3.52 6.65
CA ASN A 385 -29.23 -4.52 7.01
C ASN A 385 -30.54 -4.10 6.36
N GLY A 386 -30.92 -4.78 5.27
CA GLY A 386 -32.20 -4.62 4.61
C GLY A 386 -33.32 -5.26 5.41
#